data_bedc7bc3db37d29623cb9571c65499f7
#
_entry.id   bedc7bc3db37d29623cb9571c65499f7
#
_cell.length_a   1.000
_cell.length_b   1.000
_cell.length_c   1.000
_cell.angle_alpha   90.00
_cell.angle_beta   90.00
_cell.angle_gamma   90.00
#
_symmetry.space_group_name_H-M   'P 1'
#
loop_
_entity.id
_entity.type
_entity.pdbx_description
1 polymer ?
#
loop_
_entity_poly.entity_id
_entity_poly.type
_entity_poly.pdbx_seq_one_letter_code
_entity_poly.pdbx_strand_id
1 'polypeptide(L)'
;MAKIYNGTIDLIGNTPLVEVKNIEKELGLEARVLVKLEYFNPAGSVKDRIAKGMIEDAEEKGLLKEGSVIIEPTSGNTGIGLAAISAAKGYRIILTMPETMSVERRNILKAYGAEIVLTEGAKGMKGAIAKADELAKEIPNSFIPGQFVNPANPAAHRATTGPEIWNDTDGDVDIFIAGVGTGGTLTGVGEYLKEKKPDVKIVALEPATSPVLSEGKSGAHKIQGIGAGFVPDVLNTKVYDEIITVENDDAFATGKLLAKHEGVLVGISSGAALWAAIDYAKRPENKGKTIVALLPDNGDRYYSTPLFAE
;
A
#
# COMPACT_ATOMS: atom_id res chain seq x y z
N MET A 1 4.57 -8.00 -32.04
CA MET A 1 5.39 -6.80 -31.80
C MET A 1 6.30 -7.08 -30.60
N ALA A 2 7.57 -6.68 -30.65
CA ALA A 2 8.47 -6.80 -29.52
C ALA A 2 7.94 -5.95 -28.34
N LYS A 3 7.91 -6.54 -27.14
CA LYS A 3 7.43 -5.86 -25.92
C LYS A 3 8.66 -5.49 -25.07
N ILE A 4 9.35 -4.43 -25.48
CA ILE A 4 10.52 -3.89 -24.77
C ILE A 4 10.08 -2.59 -24.11
N TYR A 5 10.30 -2.51 -22.79
CA TYR A 5 10.04 -1.30 -21.99
C TYR A 5 11.25 -0.37 -22.01
N ASN A 6 11.04 0.94 -21.98
CA ASN A 6 12.13 1.93 -22.01
C ASN A 6 12.84 2.08 -20.66
N GLY A 7 12.24 1.59 -19.58
CA GLY A 7 12.81 1.62 -18.25
C GLY A 7 11.93 0.90 -17.24
N THR A 8 12.46 0.71 -16.03
CA THR A 8 11.74 0.01 -14.95
C THR A 8 10.47 0.74 -14.48
N ILE A 9 10.41 2.06 -14.65
CA ILE A 9 9.24 2.88 -14.29
C ILE A 9 8.01 2.51 -15.12
N ASP A 10 8.22 2.10 -16.38
CA ASP A 10 7.14 1.67 -17.28
C ASP A 10 6.51 0.32 -16.88
N LEU A 11 7.16 -0.41 -15.98
CA LEU A 11 6.64 -1.67 -15.44
C LEU A 11 5.69 -1.47 -14.26
N ILE A 12 5.58 -0.25 -13.71
CA ILE A 12 4.72 0.03 -12.56
C ILE A 12 3.26 0.00 -12.99
N GLY A 13 2.46 -0.75 -12.25
CA GLY A 13 1.06 -0.97 -12.56
C GLY A 13 0.82 -2.23 -13.41
N ASN A 14 -0.39 -2.35 -13.95
CA ASN A 14 -0.84 -3.54 -14.67
C ASN A 14 -0.57 -4.86 -13.90
N THR A 15 -0.75 -4.80 -12.58
CA THR A 15 -0.56 -5.95 -11.70
C THR A 15 -1.70 -6.95 -11.88
N PRO A 16 -1.45 -8.26 -11.72
CA PRO A 16 -2.48 -9.27 -11.98
C PRO A 16 -3.57 -9.29 -10.90
N LEU A 17 -4.78 -9.67 -11.32
CA LEU A 17 -5.83 -10.21 -10.46
C LEU A 17 -5.76 -11.74 -10.48
N VAL A 18 -5.88 -12.37 -9.32
CA VAL A 18 -5.88 -13.82 -9.16
C VAL A 18 -7.11 -14.24 -8.36
N GLU A 19 -7.84 -15.23 -8.83
CA GLU A 19 -8.94 -15.87 -8.12
C GLU A 19 -8.39 -16.93 -7.17
N VAL A 20 -8.76 -16.87 -5.88
CA VAL A 20 -8.26 -17.80 -4.85
C VAL A 20 -9.10 -19.07 -4.75
N LYS A 21 -9.14 -19.81 -5.86
CA LYS A 21 -10.03 -21.00 -6.05
C LYS A 21 -9.84 -22.10 -5.04
N ASN A 22 -8.59 -22.35 -4.60
CA ASN A 22 -8.34 -23.40 -3.63
C ASN A 22 -8.86 -23.00 -2.25
N ILE A 23 -8.72 -21.72 -1.88
CA ILE A 23 -9.27 -21.17 -0.63
C ILE A 23 -10.80 -21.16 -0.69
N GLU A 24 -11.39 -20.72 -1.80
CA GLU A 24 -12.85 -20.74 -1.99
C GLU A 24 -13.41 -22.15 -1.79
N LYS A 25 -12.78 -23.14 -2.42
CA LYS A 25 -13.17 -24.55 -2.30
C LYS A 25 -12.98 -25.08 -0.88
N GLU A 26 -11.82 -24.82 -0.25
CA GLU A 26 -11.49 -25.32 1.09
C GLU A 26 -12.47 -24.76 2.14
N LEU A 27 -12.85 -23.49 2.01
CA LEU A 27 -13.73 -22.81 2.96
C LEU A 27 -15.21 -22.86 2.56
N GLY A 28 -15.55 -23.46 1.41
CA GLY A 28 -16.92 -23.53 0.92
C GLY A 28 -17.55 -22.17 0.63
N LEU A 29 -16.76 -21.21 0.12
CA LEU A 29 -17.24 -19.87 -0.18
C LEU A 29 -18.15 -19.89 -1.41
N GLU A 30 -19.25 -19.17 -1.35
CA GLU A 30 -20.21 -19.03 -2.45
C GLU A 30 -20.07 -17.67 -3.18
N ALA A 31 -19.16 -16.81 -2.74
CA ALA A 31 -18.72 -15.61 -3.42
C ALA A 31 -17.39 -15.85 -4.13
N ARG A 32 -17.13 -15.11 -5.19
CA ARG A 32 -15.86 -15.12 -5.93
C ARG A 32 -14.88 -14.16 -5.27
N VAL A 33 -13.69 -14.62 -4.90
CA VAL A 33 -12.67 -13.79 -4.24
C VAL A 33 -11.46 -13.61 -5.15
N LEU A 34 -11.23 -12.36 -5.54
CA LEU A 34 -10.10 -11.95 -6.37
C LEU A 34 -9.10 -11.15 -5.53
N VAL A 35 -7.81 -11.38 -5.76
CA VAL A 35 -6.72 -10.66 -5.10
C VAL A 35 -5.89 -9.90 -6.12
N LYS A 36 -5.70 -8.59 -5.91
CA LYS A 36 -4.84 -7.72 -6.71
C LYS A 36 -3.42 -7.77 -6.17
N LEU A 37 -2.50 -8.42 -6.89
CA LEU A 37 -1.15 -8.71 -6.41
C LEU A 37 -0.19 -7.55 -6.70
N GLU A 38 -0.11 -6.58 -5.81
CA GLU A 38 0.70 -5.36 -5.97
C GLU A 38 2.21 -5.58 -5.84
N TYR A 39 2.64 -6.75 -5.38
CA TYR A 39 4.07 -7.08 -5.36
C TYR A 39 4.68 -7.33 -6.75
N PHE A 40 3.88 -7.42 -7.79
CA PHE A 40 4.37 -7.44 -9.17
C PHE A 40 4.91 -6.10 -9.65
N ASN A 41 4.70 -5.02 -8.92
CA ASN A 41 5.43 -3.78 -9.18
C ASN A 41 6.95 -3.97 -8.99
N PRO A 42 7.81 -3.27 -9.73
CA PRO A 42 9.26 -3.51 -9.75
C PRO A 42 9.97 -3.43 -8.39
N ALA A 43 9.56 -2.49 -7.51
CA ALA A 43 10.09 -2.40 -6.15
C ALA A 43 9.25 -3.22 -5.14
N GLY A 44 8.30 -4.04 -5.62
CA GLY A 44 7.61 -5.09 -4.88
C GLY A 44 6.45 -4.62 -4.01
N SER A 45 5.83 -3.48 -4.28
CA SER A 45 4.65 -3.05 -3.53
C SER A 45 3.75 -2.06 -4.28
N VAL A 46 2.53 -1.90 -3.74
CA VAL A 46 1.56 -0.87 -4.15
C VAL A 46 2.13 0.55 -4.09
N LYS A 47 3.15 0.78 -3.28
CA LYS A 47 3.74 2.11 -3.09
C LYS A 47 4.57 2.60 -4.26
N ASP A 48 4.95 1.72 -5.16
CA ASP A 48 5.62 2.10 -6.42
C ASP A 48 4.73 3.04 -7.23
N ARG A 49 3.41 2.81 -7.22
CA ARG A 49 2.43 3.64 -7.92
C ARG A 49 2.39 5.06 -7.40
N ILE A 50 2.29 5.22 -6.09
CA ILE A 50 2.22 6.57 -5.49
C ILE A 50 3.58 7.27 -5.53
N ALA A 51 4.69 6.54 -5.43
CA ALA A 51 6.02 7.09 -5.59
C ALA A 51 6.20 7.67 -7.00
N LYS A 52 5.78 6.92 -8.05
CA LYS A 52 5.74 7.41 -9.42
C LYS A 52 4.83 8.64 -9.53
N GLY A 53 3.59 8.55 -9.06
CA GLY A 53 2.62 9.63 -9.18
C GLY A 53 3.06 10.92 -8.50
N MET A 54 3.61 10.85 -7.28
CA MET A 54 4.07 12.04 -6.55
C MET A 54 5.31 12.68 -7.18
N ILE A 55 6.24 11.87 -7.73
CA ILE A 55 7.43 12.39 -8.41
C ILE A 55 7.04 13.03 -9.75
N GLU A 56 6.24 12.37 -10.57
CA GLU A 56 5.81 12.90 -11.88
C GLU A 56 4.94 14.16 -11.73
N ASP A 57 4.03 14.20 -10.78
CA ASP A 57 3.24 15.40 -10.45
C ASP A 57 4.13 16.58 -10.02
N ALA A 58 5.17 16.30 -9.22
CA ALA A 58 6.12 17.33 -8.80
C ALA A 58 7.00 17.82 -9.96
N GLU A 59 7.41 16.94 -10.88
CA GLU A 59 8.12 17.33 -12.11
C GLU A 59 7.25 18.22 -13.00
N GLU A 60 6.00 17.83 -13.22
CA GLU A 60 5.04 18.55 -14.05
C GLU A 60 4.75 19.96 -13.49
N LYS A 61 4.69 20.10 -12.17
CA LYS A 61 4.52 21.36 -11.46
C LYS A 61 5.80 22.19 -11.33
N GLY A 62 6.95 21.66 -11.76
CA GLY A 62 8.26 22.31 -11.63
C GLY A 62 8.79 22.39 -10.19
N LEU A 63 8.21 21.62 -9.28
CA LEU A 63 8.67 21.48 -7.89
C LEU A 63 9.88 20.58 -7.78
N LEU A 64 10.02 19.63 -8.70
CA LEU A 64 11.12 18.68 -8.80
C LEU A 64 11.75 18.81 -10.20
N LYS A 65 13.08 18.98 -10.25
CA LYS A 65 13.84 19.17 -11.49
C LYS A 65 15.25 18.63 -11.31
N GLU A 66 16.03 18.62 -12.37
CA GLU A 66 17.42 18.17 -12.32
C GLU A 66 18.20 18.88 -11.19
N GLY A 67 18.92 18.06 -10.39
CA GLY A 67 19.65 18.53 -9.21
C GLY A 67 18.78 18.72 -7.95
N SER A 68 17.48 18.48 -8.01
CA SER A 68 16.62 18.48 -6.82
C SER A 68 16.91 17.27 -5.92
N VAL A 69 16.63 17.44 -4.62
CA VAL A 69 16.79 16.39 -3.60
C VAL A 69 15.42 16.02 -3.05
N ILE A 70 15.08 14.72 -3.12
CA ILE A 70 13.86 14.20 -2.52
C ILE A 70 14.15 13.85 -1.06
N ILE A 71 13.29 14.28 -0.14
CA ILE A 71 13.41 13.98 1.29
C ILE A 71 12.07 13.41 1.76
N GLU A 72 12.05 12.22 2.38
CA GLU A 72 10.80 11.66 2.91
C GLU A 72 11.03 10.99 4.27
N PRO A 73 10.19 11.28 5.28
CA PRO A 73 10.23 10.59 6.56
C PRO A 73 9.50 9.25 6.46
N THR A 74 10.21 8.20 6.09
CA THR A 74 9.63 6.86 5.94
C THR A 74 10.68 5.76 5.96
N SER A 75 10.33 4.62 6.51
CA SER A 75 11.12 3.38 6.49
C SER A 75 10.39 2.24 5.79
N GLY A 76 9.18 2.50 5.29
CA GLY A 76 8.31 1.49 4.71
C GLY A 76 8.40 1.40 3.18
N ASN A 77 7.40 0.78 2.60
CA ASN A 77 7.30 0.56 1.16
C ASN A 77 7.34 1.86 0.34
N THR A 78 6.83 2.97 0.89
CA THR A 78 6.91 4.27 0.22
C THR A 78 8.36 4.71 0.01
N GLY A 79 9.20 4.55 1.03
CA GLY A 79 10.64 4.85 0.91
C GLY A 79 11.32 3.97 -0.13
N ILE A 80 10.95 2.68 -0.20
CA ILE A 80 11.49 1.75 -1.20
C ILE A 80 11.06 2.16 -2.61
N GLY A 81 9.79 2.48 -2.82
CA GLY A 81 9.28 2.94 -4.11
C GLY A 81 9.92 4.26 -4.54
N LEU A 82 10.01 5.25 -3.63
CA LEU A 82 10.67 6.52 -3.90
C LEU A 82 12.16 6.33 -4.24
N ALA A 83 12.87 5.48 -3.49
CA ALA A 83 14.29 5.20 -3.75
C ALA A 83 14.50 4.53 -5.11
N ALA A 84 13.66 3.55 -5.47
CA ALA A 84 13.74 2.87 -6.76
C ALA A 84 13.51 3.84 -7.94
N ILE A 85 12.50 4.71 -7.84
CA ILE A 85 12.21 5.69 -8.90
C ILE A 85 13.26 6.79 -8.94
N SER A 86 13.75 7.24 -7.79
CA SER A 86 14.86 8.20 -7.71
C SER A 86 16.11 7.67 -8.40
N ALA A 87 16.46 6.40 -8.17
CA ALA A 87 17.57 5.74 -8.86
C ALA A 87 17.37 5.70 -10.38
N ALA A 88 16.15 5.35 -10.83
CA ALA A 88 15.83 5.27 -12.25
C ALA A 88 15.81 6.64 -12.96
N LYS A 89 15.46 7.71 -12.25
CA LYS A 89 15.39 9.10 -12.78
C LYS A 89 16.64 9.93 -12.48
N GLY A 90 17.59 9.42 -11.70
CA GLY A 90 18.83 10.14 -11.35
C GLY A 90 18.65 11.20 -10.26
N TYR A 91 17.61 11.11 -9.42
CA TYR A 91 17.44 12.01 -8.28
C TYR A 91 18.24 11.54 -7.05
N ARG A 92 18.80 12.49 -6.34
CA ARG A 92 19.28 12.27 -4.98
C ARG A 92 18.09 12.12 -4.04
N ILE A 93 18.12 11.13 -3.14
CA ILE A 93 17.07 10.92 -2.15
C ILE A 93 17.65 10.71 -0.76
N ILE A 94 17.04 11.36 0.23
CA ILE A 94 17.36 11.25 1.66
C ILE A 94 16.11 10.73 2.37
N LEU A 95 16.24 9.63 3.10
CA LEU A 95 15.15 9.06 3.88
C LEU A 95 15.48 9.18 5.37
N THR A 96 14.57 9.79 6.11
CA THR A 96 14.71 9.92 7.57
C THR A 96 13.86 8.86 8.27
N MET A 97 14.42 8.19 9.26
CA MET A 97 13.75 7.12 9.99
C MET A 97 14.33 6.89 11.38
N PRO A 98 13.54 6.37 12.33
CA PRO A 98 14.07 5.98 13.63
C PRO A 98 15.13 4.87 13.51
N GLU A 99 16.16 4.92 14.36
CA GLU A 99 17.23 3.90 14.41
C GLU A 99 16.73 2.50 14.77
N THR A 100 15.52 2.38 15.29
CA THR A 100 14.85 1.12 15.63
C THR A 100 14.34 0.35 14.39
N MET A 101 14.40 0.97 13.19
CA MET A 101 13.99 0.30 11.96
C MET A 101 14.93 -0.85 11.58
N SER A 102 14.36 -1.91 11.01
CA SER A 102 15.10 -3.13 10.70
C SER A 102 16.30 -2.89 9.76
N VAL A 103 17.35 -3.66 9.95
CA VAL A 103 18.56 -3.58 9.13
C VAL A 103 18.27 -3.96 7.68
N GLU A 104 17.38 -4.94 7.47
CA GLU A 104 16.97 -5.41 6.13
C GLU A 104 16.36 -4.27 5.32
N ARG A 105 15.43 -3.50 5.91
CA ARG A 105 14.84 -2.33 5.24
C ARG A 105 15.88 -1.27 4.90
N ARG A 106 16.79 -0.98 5.83
CA ARG A 106 17.88 -0.03 5.59
C ARG A 106 18.80 -0.51 4.45
N ASN A 107 19.08 -1.81 4.37
CA ASN A 107 19.91 -2.38 3.31
C ASN A 107 19.24 -2.29 1.93
N ILE A 108 17.93 -2.54 1.83
CA ILE A 108 17.17 -2.36 0.58
C ILE A 108 17.26 -0.91 0.10
N LEU A 109 17.05 0.06 0.98
CA LEU A 109 17.10 1.48 0.64
C LEU A 109 18.49 1.90 0.18
N LYS A 110 19.55 1.45 0.88
CA LYS A 110 20.93 1.70 0.49
C LYS A 110 21.29 1.07 -0.86
N ALA A 111 20.74 -0.11 -1.17
CA ALA A 111 20.96 -0.77 -2.45
C ALA A 111 20.42 0.05 -3.63
N TYR A 112 19.37 0.84 -3.43
CA TYR A 112 18.86 1.81 -4.41
C TYR A 112 19.64 3.14 -4.40
N GLY A 113 20.68 3.29 -3.56
CA GLY A 113 21.48 4.52 -3.47
C GLY A 113 20.87 5.60 -2.57
N ALA A 114 19.85 5.31 -1.78
CA ALA A 114 19.27 6.27 -0.87
C ALA A 114 20.21 6.59 0.30
N GLU A 115 20.31 7.87 0.65
CA GLU A 115 20.93 8.32 1.88
C GLU A 115 19.97 8.12 3.05
N ILE A 116 20.44 7.54 4.14
CA ILE A 116 19.62 7.28 5.32
C ILE A 116 20.09 8.14 6.48
N VAL A 117 19.19 8.94 7.02
CA VAL A 117 19.41 9.73 8.24
C VAL A 117 18.61 9.09 9.38
N LEU A 118 19.32 8.48 10.31
CA LEU A 118 18.72 7.86 11.49
C LEU A 118 18.44 8.92 12.55
N THR A 119 17.25 8.81 13.16
CA THR A 119 16.84 9.65 14.27
C THR A 119 16.71 8.82 15.55
N GLU A 120 16.71 9.49 16.70
CA GLU A 120 16.60 8.87 18.01
C GLU A 120 15.33 7.99 18.09
N GLY A 121 15.50 6.72 18.45
CA GLY A 121 14.43 5.73 18.46
C GLY A 121 13.26 6.11 19.36
N ALA A 122 13.54 6.74 20.53
CA ALA A 122 12.52 7.19 21.46
C ALA A 122 11.54 8.25 20.88
N LYS A 123 11.96 9.01 19.87
CA LYS A 123 11.12 10.00 19.19
C LYS A 123 10.23 9.42 18.09
N GLY A 124 10.46 8.15 17.73
CA GLY A 124 9.68 7.45 16.69
C GLY A 124 9.57 8.24 15.39
N MET A 125 8.46 8.08 14.68
CA MET A 125 8.22 8.79 13.40
C MET A 125 8.14 10.30 13.55
N LYS A 126 7.74 10.84 14.71
CA LYS A 126 7.74 12.29 14.95
C LYS A 126 9.15 12.88 14.85
N GLY A 127 10.15 12.15 15.36
CA GLY A 127 11.56 12.53 15.21
C GLY A 127 12.04 12.51 13.75
N ALA A 128 11.62 11.49 12.99
CA ALA A 128 11.96 11.38 11.58
C ALA A 128 11.33 12.52 10.75
N ILE A 129 10.07 12.87 11.00
CA ILE A 129 9.38 14.00 10.34
C ILE A 129 10.10 15.31 10.65
N ALA A 130 10.38 15.61 11.93
CA ALA A 130 11.08 16.82 12.30
C ALA A 130 12.46 16.94 11.63
N LYS A 131 13.18 15.81 11.48
CA LYS A 131 14.48 15.79 10.80
C LYS A 131 14.35 15.98 9.28
N ALA A 132 13.30 15.44 8.65
CA ALA A 132 13.02 15.73 7.24
C ALA A 132 12.75 17.21 7.00
N ASP A 133 11.94 17.83 7.85
CA ASP A 133 11.63 19.28 7.79
C ASP A 133 12.87 20.14 8.01
N GLU A 134 13.78 19.76 8.91
CA GLU A 134 15.06 20.41 9.15
C GLU A 134 15.93 20.36 7.88
N LEU A 135 16.13 19.17 7.33
CA LEU A 135 16.93 18.96 6.12
C LEU A 135 16.34 19.70 4.91
N ALA A 136 15.02 19.77 4.79
CA ALA A 136 14.37 20.48 3.71
C ALA A 136 14.62 22.01 3.78
N LYS A 137 14.83 22.56 4.96
CA LYS A 137 15.20 23.99 5.14
C LYS A 137 16.69 24.24 4.85
N GLU A 138 17.55 23.26 5.12
CA GLU A 138 18.99 23.37 4.93
C GLU A 138 19.43 23.08 3.48
N ILE A 139 18.70 22.20 2.78
CA ILE A 139 19.06 21.75 1.43
C ILE A 139 18.23 22.52 0.40
N PRO A 140 18.84 23.40 -0.38
CA PRO A 140 18.18 24.11 -1.46
C PRO A 140 17.61 23.13 -2.51
N ASN A 141 16.48 23.48 -3.12
CA ASN A 141 15.80 22.65 -4.12
C ASN A 141 15.40 21.26 -3.62
N SER A 142 15.14 21.10 -2.33
CA SER A 142 14.56 19.89 -1.78
C SER A 142 13.05 19.83 -1.97
N PHE A 143 12.52 18.61 -2.06
CA PHE A 143 11.11 18.32 -2.19
C PHE A 143 10.73 17.17 -1.24
N ILE A 144 9.66 17.39 -0.45
CA ILE A 144 9.07 16.35 0.40
C ILE A 144 7.79 15.87 -0.28
N PRO A 145 7.74 14.60 -0.77
CA PRO A 145 6.54 14.02 -1.39
C PRO A 145 5.30 14.05 -0.50
N GLY A 146 5.44 13.74 0.79
CA GLY A 146 4.37 13.89 1.77
C GLY A 146 3.20 12.92 1.55
N GLN A 147 3.43 11.62 1.61
CA GLN A 147 2.46 10.59 1.26
C GLN A 147 1.08 10.69 1.93
N PHE A 148 0.98 11.30 3.11
CA PHE A 148 -0.27 11.41 3.87
C PHE A 148 -1.13 12.63 3.51
N VAL A 149 -0.53 13.61 2.83
CA VAL A 149 -1.16 14.91 2.51
C VAL A 149 -1.17 15.22 1.01
N ASN A 150 -0.38 14.52 0.21
CA ASN A 150 -0.21 14.79 -1.21
C ASN A 150 -1.35 14.19 -2.05
N PRO A 151 -2.16 15.01 -2.75
CA PRO A 151 -3.27 14.52 -3.56
C PRO A 151 -2.85 13.66 -4.76
N ALA A 152 -1.59 13.72 -5.18
CA ALA A 152 -1.06 12.84 -6.22
C ALA A 152 -1.09 11.34 -5.80
N ASN A 153 -1.13 11.05 -4.49
CA ASN A 153 -1.25 9.69 -3.97
C ASN A 153 -2.61 9.06 -4.39
N PRO A 154 -3.78 9.53 -3.96
CA PRO A 154 -5.04 8.94 -4.43
C PRO A 154 -5.25 9.13 -5.94
N ALA A 155 -4.75 10.20 -6.55
CA ALA A 155 -4.84 10.42 -7.99
C ALA A 155 -4.14 9.30 -8.80
N ALA A 156 -2.97 8.83 -8.35
CA ALA A 156 -2.28 7.69 -8.98
C ALA A 156 -3.15 6.42 -8.99
N HIS A 157 -3.85 6.14 -7.89
CA HIS A 157 -4.74 4.97 -7.81
C HIS A 157 -6.02 5.14 -8.63
N ARG A 158 -6.58 6.36 -8.68
CA ARG A 158 -7.74 6.67 -9.51
C ARG A 158 -7.41 6.53 -11.01
N ALA A 159 -6.18 6.90 -11.40
CA ALA A 159 -5.73 6.84 -12.79
C ALA A 159 -5.25 5.45 -13.23
N THR A 160 -4.85 4.57 -12.32
CA THR A 160 -4.25 3.28 -12.66
C THR A 160 -4.95 2.09 -12.00
N THR A 161 -4.88 1.94 -10.69
CA THR A 161 -5.38 0.77 -9.95
C THR A 161 -6.88 0.56 -10.13
N GLY A 162 -7.67 1.64 -10.05
CA GLY A 162 -9.11 1.60 -10.27
C GLY A 162 -9.49 1.12 -11.67
N PRO A 163 -8.99 1.75 -12.74
CA PRO A 163 -9.18 1.28 -14.11
C PRO A 163 -8.73 -0.16 -14.36
N GLU A 164 -7.59 -0.57 -13.80
CA GLU A 164 -7.10 -1.95 -13.93
C GLU A 164 -8.10 -2.94 -13.33
N ILE A 165 -8.56 -2.73 -12.10
CA ILE A 165 -9.55 -3.61 -11.44
C ILE A 165 -10.83 -3.67 -12.27
N TRP A 166 -11.33 -2.52 -12.73
CA TRP A 166 -12.54 -2.45 -13.54
C TRP A 166 -12.42 -3.24 -14.85
N ASN A 167 -11.33 -3.02 -15.59
CA ASN A 167 -11.11 -3.66 -16.88
C ASN A 167 -10.81 -5.16 -16.73
N ASP A 168 -10.01 -5.55 -15.74
CA ASP A 168 -9.63 -6.95 -15.51
C ASP A 168 -10.82 -7.82 -15.03
N THR A 169 -11.86 -7.18 -14.50
CA THR A 169 -13.11 -7.85 -14.10
C THR A 169 -14.25 -7.69 -15.12
N ASP A 170 -14.04 -7.00 -16.24
CA ASP A 170 -15.12 -6.58 -17.14
C ASP A 170 -16.25 -5.81 -16.42
N GLY A 171 -15.91 -5.08 -15.34
CA GLY A 171 -16.84 -4.37 -14.48
C GLY A 171 -17.59 -5.25 -13.47
N ASP A 172 -17.29 -6.55 -13.41
CA ASP A 172 -17.88 -7.47 -12.44
C ASP A 172 -17.14 -7.40 -11.09
N VAL A 173 -17.30 -6.28 -10.41
CA VAL A 173 -16.82 -6.03 -9.05
C VAL A 173 -17.97 -5.49 -8.19
N ASP A 174 -18.32 -6.22 -7.12
CA ASP A 174 -19.38 -5.84 -6.20
C ASP A 174 -18.84 -5.24 -4.91
N ILE A 175 -17.69 -5.73 -4.46
CA ILE A 175 -17.07 -5.30 -3.20
C ILE A 175 -15.57 -5.11 -3.44
N PHE A 176 -15.04 -3.95 -3.04
CA PHE A 176 -13.60 -3.67 -3.02
C PHE A 176 -13.13 -3.45 -1.59
N ILE A 177 -12.05 -4.13 -1.20
CA ILE A 177 -11.47 -4.10 0.14
C ILE A 177 -10.02 -3.68 0.08
N ALA A 178 -9.64 -2.69 0.88
CA ALA A 178 -8.24 -2.30 1.04
C ALA A 178 -7.93 -1.85 2.46
N GLY A 179 -6.73 -2.21 2.94
CA GLY A 179 -6.20 -1.71 4.20
C GLY A 179 -5.84 -0.22 4.14
N VAL A 180 -6.17 0.52 5.20
CA VAL A 180 -5.92 1.95 5.27
C VAL A 180 -4.59 2.24 5.97
N GLY A 181 -3.56 2.54 5.16
CA GLY A 181 -2.31 3.14 5.60
C GLY A 181 -2.37 4.66 5.41
N THR A 182 -2.07 5.13 4.20
CA THR A 182 -2.30 6.54 3.81
C THR A 182 -3.74 6.81 3.39
N GLY A 183 -4.49 5.77 3.05
CA GLY A 183 -5.84 5.91 2.50
C GLY A 183 -5.92 6.18 1.00
N GLY A 184 -4.78 6.42 0.34
CA GLY A 184 -4.74 6.76 -1.08
C GLY A 184 -5.31 5.67 -1.99
N THR A 185 -5.00 4.41 -1.72
CA THR A 185 -5.56 3.27 -2.47
C THR A 185 -7.08 3.22 -2.37
N LEU A 186 -7.60 3.23 -1.13
CA LEU A 186 -9.04 3.15 -0.89
C LEU A 186 -9.78 4.32 -1.52
N THR A 187 -9.23 5.54 -1.39
CA THR A 187 -9.78 6.77 -1.98
C THR A 187 -9.80 6.69 -3.50
N GLY A 188 -8.65 6.50 -4.13
CA GLY A 188 -8.54 6.57 -5.58
C GLY A 188 -9.30 5.46 -6.30
N VAL A 189 -9.18 4.21 -5.82
CA VAL A 189 -9.93 3.07 -6.37
C VAL A 189 -11.42 3.22 -6.09
N GLY A 190 -11.80 3.56 -4.86
CA GLY A 190 -13.19 3.69 -4.45
C GLY A 190 -13.94 4.77 -5.23
N GLU A 191 -13.32 5.94 -5.42
CA GLU A 191 -13.90 7.02 -6.24
C GLU A 191 -14.10 6.58 -7.70
N TYR A 192 -13.08 5.91 -8.29
CA TYR A 192 -13.20 5.42 -9.66
C TYR A 192 -14.28 4.37 -9.81
N LEU A 193 -14.31 3.36 -8.93
CA LEU A 193 -15.30 2.28 -9.01
C LEU A 193 -16.73 2.80 -8.79
N LYS A 194 -16.94 3.70 -7.81
CA LYS A 194 -18.27 4.30 -7.57
C LYS A 194 -18.73 5.20 -8.72
N GLU A 195 -17.83 5.83 -9.46
CA GLU A 195 -18.16 6.55 -10.68
C GLU A 195 -18.67 5.60 -11.78
N LYS A 196 -18.10 4.40 -11.89
CA LYS A 196 -18.52 3.37 -12.88
C LYS A 196 -19.74 2.58 -12.45
N LYS A 197 -19.82 2.22 -11.17
CA LYS A 197 -20.88 1.39 -10.57
C LYS A 197 -21.22 1.96 -9.18
N PRO A 198 -22.21 2.86 -9.08
CA PRO A 198 -22.51 3.56 -7.83
C PRO A 198 -22.85 2.68 -6.62
N ASP A 199 -23.32 1.46 -6.86
CA ASP A 199 -23.67 0.47 -5.84
C ASP A 199 -22.51 -0.46 -5.43
N VAL A 200 -21.30 -0.29 -6.00
CA VAL A 200 -20.13 -1.02 -5.52
C VAL A 200 -19.88 -0.68 -4.04
N LYS A 201 -19.70 -1.72 -3.23
CA LYS A 201 -19.37 -1.54 -1.81
C LYS A 201 -17.86 -1.37 -1.63
N ILE A 202 -17.47 -0.27 -1.01
CA ILE A 202 -16.06 0.01 -0.65
C ILE A 202 -15.89 -0.24 0.83
N VAL A 203 -14.92 -1.09 1.19
CA VAL A 203 -14.67 -1.51 2.57
C VAL A 203 -13.28 -1.07 3.01
N ALA A 204 -13.24 -0.25 4.04
CA ALA A 204 -12.02 0.16 4.70
C ALA A 204 -11.60 -0.90 5.74
N LEU A 205 -10.34 -1.33 5.71
CA LEU A 205 -9.78 -2.26 6.68
C LEU A 205 -8.80 -1.54 7.60
N GLU A 206 -8.95 -1.72 8.91
CA GLU A 206 -8.02 -1.21 9.93
C GLU A 206 -7.70 -2.28 11.00
N PRO A 207 -6.58 -2.12 11.76
CA PRO A 207 -6.27 -3.05 12.86
C PRO A 207 -7.26 -2.92 14.02
N ALA A 208 -7.74 -4.04 14.58
CA ALA A 208 -8.68 -4.06 15.69
C ALA A 208 -8.13 -3.38 16.96
N THR A 209 -6.81 -3.44 17.18
CA THR A 209 -6.16 -2.76 18.31
C THR A 209 -5.83 -1.28 18.07
N SER A 210 -6.10 -0.77 16.84
CA SER A 210 -5.94 0.64 16.47
C SER A 210 -7.10 1.12 15.58
N PRO A 211 -8.35 1.08 16.10
CA PRO A 211 -9.57 1.37 15.34
C PRO A 211 -9.80 2.88 15.21
N VAL A 212 -8.90 3.56 14.47
CA VAL A 212 -8.92 5.02 14.32
C VAL A 212 -10.12 5.50 13.52
N LEU A 213 -10.48 4.77 12.45
CA LEU A 213 -11.57 5.17 11.57
C LEU A 213 -12.94 4.88 12.18
N SER A 214 -13.07 3.75 12.87
CA SER A 214 -14.35 3.32 13.47
C SER A 214 -14.60 3.88 14.87
N GLU A 215 -13.53 4.03 15.70
CA GLU A 215 -13.67 4.42 17.12
C GLU A 215 -12.88 5.67 17.51
N GLY A 216 -12.08 6.24 16.61
CA GLY A 216 -11.22 7.40 16.92
C GLY A 216 -10.07 7.08 17.88
N LYS A 217 -9.72 5.82 18.07
CA LYS A 217 -8.69 5.37 19.02
C LYS A 217 -7.49 4.79 18.30
N SER A 218 -6.29 5.29 18.60
CA SER A 218 -5.04 4.69 18.13
C SER A 218 -4.44 3.76 19.19
N GLY A 219 -3.82 2.67 18.72
CA GLY A 219 -3.15 1.71 19.58
C GLY A 219 -2.00 0.99 18.86
N ALA A 220 -1.23 0.22 19.61
CA ALA A 220 -0.17 -0.59 19.06
C ALA A 220 -0.74 -1.82 18.33
N HIS A 221 -0.21 -2.12 17.17
CA HIS A 221 -0.55 -3.31 16.38
C HIS A 221 0.67 -3.85 15.63
N LYS A 222 0.57 -5.05 15.09
CA LYS A 222 1.65 -5.73 14.35
C LYS A 222 1.43 -5.76 12.83
N ILE A 223 0.33 -5.22 12.33
CA ILE A 223 -0.01 -5.23 10.90
C ILE A 223 0.70 -4.07 10.21
N GLN A 224 1.95 -4.30 9.80
CA GLN A 224 2.77 -3.28 9.14
C GLN A 224 2.14 -2.83 7.82
N GLY A 225 2.21 -1.52 7.54
CA GLY A 225 1.75 -0.93 6.29
C GLY A 225 0.35 -0.29 6.34
N ILE A 226 -0.44 -0.58 7.37
CA ILE A 226 -1.75 0.04 7.63
C ILE A 226 -1.81 0.59 9.06
N GLY A 227 -2.87 1.28 9.44
CA GLY A 227 -3.08 1.74 10.81
C GLY A 227 -2.08 2.82 11.23
N ALA A 228 -2.06 3.97 10.55
CA ALA A 228 -1.11 5.06 10.81
C ALA A 228 -1.28 5.74 12.19
N GLY A 229 -2.36 5.45 12.90
CA GLY A 229 -2.67 6.03 14.21
C GLY A 229 -3.39 7.38 14.14
N PHE A 230 -3.73 7.85 12.96
CA PHE A 230 -4.50 9.07 12.68
C PHE A 230 -5.25 8.92 11.37
N VAL A 231 -6.23 9.80 11.12
CA VAL A 231 -6.94 9.86 9.82
C VAL A 231 -6.09 10.68 8.85
N PRO A 232 -5.59 10.09 7.74
CA PRO A 232 -4.78 10.81 6.76
C PRO A 232 -5.58 11.85 5.98
N ASP A 233 -4.95 12.98 5.61
CA ASP A 233 -5.62 14.06 4.86
C ASP A 233 -6.05 13.61 3.44
N VAL A 234 -5.31 12.68 2.82
CA VAL A 234 -5.64 12.16 1.49
C VAL A 234 -6.75 11.10 1.51
N LEU A 235 -7.19 10.66 2.70
CA LEU A 235 -8.30 9.72 2.81
C LEU A 235 -9.64 10.45 2.64
N ASN A 236 -10.37 10.13 1.59
CA ASN A 236 -11.77 10.52 1.47
C ASN A 236 -12.64 9.64 2.37
N THR A 237 -13.00 10.15 3.55
CA THR A 237 -13.80 9.39 4.53
C THR A 237 -15.26 9.16 4.11
N LYS A 238 -15.67 9.67 2.95
CA LYS A 238 -17.01 9.48 2.39
C LYS A 238 -17.04 8.42 1.28
N VAL A 239 -15.87 7.87 0.91
CA VAL A 239 -15.78 6.93 -0.21
C VAL A 239 -16.14 5.50 0.20
N TYR A 240 -15.85 5.12 1.43
CA TYR A 240 -16.14 3.78 1.95
C TYR A 240 -17.53 3.70 2.59
N ASP A 241 -18.13 2.54 2.47
CA ASP A 241 -19.47 2.24 2.97
C ASP A 241 -19.44 1.51 4.32
N GLU A 242 -18.35 0.80 4.60
CA GLU A 242 -18.18 -0.02 5.80
C GLU A 242 -16.70 -0.03 6.24
N ILE A 243 -16.48 -0.17 7.54
CA ILE A 243 -15.15 -0.38 8.12
C ILE A 243 -15.14 -1.77 8.75
N ILE A 244 -14.11 -2.56 8.46
CA ILE A 244 -13.87 -3.84 9.12
C ILE A 244 -12.54 -3.78 9.86
N THR A 245 -12.52 -4.33 11.07
CA THR A 245 -11.30 -4.44 11.88
C THR A 245 -10.76 -5.86 11.82
N VAL A 246 -9.44 -6.02 11.89
CA VAL A 246 -8.76 -7.33 11.85
C VAL A 246 -7.78 -7.45 13.00
N GLU A 247 -7.75 -8.63 13.63
CA GLU A 247 -6.76 -8.96 14.65
C GLU A 247 -5.40 -9.30 14.02
N ASN A 248 -4.31 -9.10 14.77
CA ASN A 248 -2.97 -9.40 14.27
C ASN A 248 -2.81 -10.87 13.87
N ASP A 249 -3.33 -11.77 14.71
CA ASP A 249 -3.19 -13.23 14.50
C ASP A 249 -3.99 -13.71 13.29
N ASP A 250 -5.14 -13.11 13.01
CA ASP A 250 -5.94 -13.39 11.82
C ASP A 250 -5.21 -12.98 10.53
N ALA A 251 -4.54 -11.81 10.56
CA ALA A 251 -3.72 -11.36 9.44
C ALA A 251 -2.56 -12.33 9.16
N PHE A 252 -1.87 -12.80 10.20
CA PHE A 252 -0.80 -13.79 10.07
C PHE A 252 -1.31 -15.14 9.56
N ALA A 253 -2.38 -15.65 10.16
CA ALA A 253 -2.95 -16.95 9.79
C ALA A 253 -3.41 -16.96 8.32
N THR A 254 -4.05 -15.87 7.88
CA THR A 254 -4.56 -15.78 6.51
C THR A 254 -3.45 -15.58 5.48
N GLY A 255 -2.37 -14.86 5.83
CA GLY A 255 -1.18 -14.80 4.98
C GLY A 255 -0.53 -16.18 4.78
N LYS A 256 -0.45 -16.99 5.85
CA LYS A 256 0.01 -18.40 5.78
C LYS A 256 -0.94 -19.27 4.95
N LEU A 257 -2.26 -19.07 5.09
CA LEU A 257 -3.28 -19.77 4.32
C LEU A 257 -3.10 -19.55 2.82
N LEU A 258 -2.89 -18.30 2.39
CA LEU A 258 -2.67 -17.95 0.98
C LEU A 258 -1.43 -18.66 0.42
N ALA A 259 -0.32 -18.64 1.17
CA ALA A 259 0.91 -19.30 0.78
C ALA A 259 0.70 -20.82 0.61
N LYS A 260 0.00 -21.46 1.56
CA LYS A 260 -0.22 -22.90 1.59
C LYS A 260 -1.16 -23.40 0.49
N HIS A 261 -2.22 -22.64 0.19
CA HIS A 261 -3.27 -23.11 -0.72
C HIS A 261 -3.14 -22.56 -2.15
N GLU A 262 -2.61 -21.33 -2.31
CA GLU A 262 -2.48 -20.68 -3.62
C GLU A 262 -1.03 -20.51 -4.09
N GLY A 263 -0.04 -20.84 -3.23
CA GLY A 263 1.38 -20.69 -3.57
C GLY A 263 1.86 -19.25 -3.67
N VAL A 264 1.18 -18.31 -3.00
CA VAL A 264 1.45 -16.87 -3.07
C VAL A 264 1.94 -16.36 -1.71
N LEU A 265 3.21 -15.93 -1.62
CA LEU A 265 3.77 -15.32 -0.43
C LEU A 265 3.49 -13.81 -0.41
N VAL A 266 2.85 -13.35 0.65
CA VAL A 266 2.45 -11.95 0.80
C VAL A 266 2.84 -11.38 2.15
N GLY A 267 2.81 -10.04 2.29
CA GLY A 267 3.04 -9.36 3.55
C GLY A 267 1.85 -9.41 4.50
N ILE A 268 2.04 -8.88 5.71
CA ILE A 268 1.08 -8.96 6.82
C ILE A 268 -0.24 -8.27 6.48
N SER A 269 -0.17 -7.05 5.93
CA SER A 269 -1.38 -6.31 5.53
C SER A 269 -2.13 -6.93 4.35
N SER A 270 -1.43 -7.73 3.54
CA SER A 270 -2.04 -8.54 2.49
C SER A 270 -2.87 -9.69 3.09
N GLY A 271 -2.32 -10.37 4.11
CA GLY A 271 -3.06 -11.37 4.88
C GLY A 271 -4.31 -10.78 5.54
N ALA A 272 -4.19 -9.58 6.10
CA ALA A 272 -5.31 -8.83 6.66
C ALA A 272 -6.41 -8.54 5.62
N ALA A 273 -6.04 -8.07 4.42
CA ALA A 273 -6.98 -7.77 3.35
C ALA A 273 -7.69 -9.02 2.83
N LEU A 274 -6.97 -10.14 2.69
CA LEU A 274 -7.57 -11.42 2.33
C LEU A 274 -8.50 -11.95 3.41
N TRP A 275 -8.14 -11.81 4.69
CA TRP A 275 -9.02 -12.18 5.81
C TRP A 275 -10.36 -11.46 5.72
N ALA A 276 -10.32 -10.15 5.50
CA ALA A 276 -11.55 -9.36 5.32
C ALA A 276 -12.37 -9.82 4.11
N ALA A 277 -11.72 -10.16 2.99
CA ALA A 277 -12.42 -10.69 1.81
C ALA A 277 -13.08 -12.05 2.09
N ILE A 278 -12.42 -12.93 2.83
CA ILE A 278 -12.99 -14.22 3.26
C ILE A 278 -14.16 -14.01 4.22
N ASP A 279 -14.07 -13.08 5.17
CA ASP A 279 -15.17 -12.75 6.07
C ASP A 279 -16.40 -12.28 5.28
N TYR A 280 -16.19 -11.36 4.33
CA TYR A 280 -17.28 -10.90 3.44
C TYR A 280 -17.82 -12.02 2.56
N ALA A 281 -16.98 -12.91 2.06
CA ALA A 281 -17.40 -14.03 1.21
C ALA A 281 -18.25 -15.08 1.96
N LYS A 282 -18.07 -15.18 3.28
CA LYS A 282 -18.89 -16.07 4.14
C LYS A 282 -20.28 -15.50 4.46
N ARG A 283 -20.50 -14.22 4.24
CA ARG A 283 -21.80 -13.57 4.55
C ARG A 283 -22.86 -14.01 3.52
N PRO A 284 -24.01 -14.53 3.94
CA PRO A 284 -25.03 -15.06 3.01
C PRO A 284 -25.50 -14.06 1.95
N GLU A 285 -25.56 -12.77 2.29
CA GLU A 285 -25.95 -11.69 1.39
C GLU A 285 -24.94 -11.42 0.26
N ASN A 286 -23.75 -12.01 0.37
CA ASN A 286 -22.67 -11.87 -0.62
C ASN A 286 -22.53 -13.10 -1.53
N LYS A 287 -23.41 -14.08 -1.41
CA LYS A 287 -23.46 -15.23 -2.31
C LYS A 287 -23.52 -14.79 -3.77
N GLY A 288 -22.62 -15.33 -4.60
CA GLY A 288 -22.52 -15.05 -6.03
C GLY A 288 -21.93 -13.68 -6.37
N LYS A 289 -21.48 -12.88 -5.38
CA LYS A 289 -20.80 -11.60 -5.61
C LYS A 289 -19.33 -11.78 -5.89
N THR A 290 -18.77 -10.82 -6.61
CA THR A 290 -17.31 -10.71 -6.85
C THR A 290 -16.70 -9.71 -5.88
N ILE A 291 -15.75 -10.20 -5.06
CA ILE A 291 -15.03 -9.45 -4.03
C ILE A 291 -13.58 -9.29 -4.47
N VAL A 292 -13.08 -8.07 -4.52
CA VAL A 292 -11.69 -7.76 -4.85
C VAL A 292 -10.97 -7.24 -3.61
N ALA A 293 -9.90 -7.92 -3.17
CA ALA A 293 -9.00 -7.45 -2.13
C ALA A 293 -7.65 -7.02 -2.72
N LEU A 294 -7.15 -5.85 -2.33
CA LEU A 294 -5.82 -5.41 -2.73
C LEU A 294 -4.77 -5.92 -1.75
N LEU A 295 -3.80 -6.69 -2.25
CA LEU A 295 -2.68 -7.23 -1.50
C LEU A 295 -1.42 -6.38 -1.74
N PRO A 296 -1.00 -5.56 -0.75
CA PRO A 296 -0.05 -4.47 -0.98
C PRO A 296 1.37 -4.87 -1.35
N ASP A 297 1.91 -5.97 -0.82
CA ASP A 297 3.31 -6.35 -1.00
C ASP A 297 3.56 -7.86 -0.82
N ASN A 298 4.82 -8.28 -1.07
CA ASN A 298 5.25 -9.66 -0.91
C ASN A 298 5.66 -10.01 0.53
N GLY A 299 5.88 -11.32 0.77
CA GLY A 299 6.31 -11.87 2.05
C GLY A 299 7.78 -11.66 2.39
N ASP A 300 8.66 -11.41 1.41
CA ASP A 300 10.11 -11.42 1.59
C ASP A 300 10.62 -10.38 2.60
N ARG A 301 9.84 -9.33 2.85
CA ARG A 301 10.16 -8.27 3.81
C ARG A 301 9.80 -8.63 5.25
N TYR A 302 9.24 -9.83 5.49
CA TYR A 302 8.60 -10.21 6.76
C TYR A 302 9.11 -11.54 7.34
N TYR A 303 10.19 -12.13 6.81
CA TYR A 303 10.71 -13.42 7.26
C TYR A 303 11.06 -13.46 8.75
N SER A 304 11.47 -12.35 9.34
CA SER A 304 11.76 -12.24 10.77
C SER A 304 10.53 -11.91 11.65
N THR A 305 9.32 -11.93 11.08
CA THR A 305 8.07 -11.62 11.79
C THR A 305 7.25 -12.88 12.09
N PRO A 306 6.24 -12.80 12.99
CA PRO A 306 5.34 -13.94 13.27
C PRO A 306 4.57 -14.48 12.06
N LEU A 307 4.58 -13.76 10.92
CA LEU A 307 4.01 -14.27 9.67
C LEU A 307 4.72 -15.54 9.19
N PHE A 308 6.06 -15.65 9.40
CA PHE A 308 6.86 -16.79 8.97
C PHE A 308 7.58 -17.50 10.13
N ALA A 309 7.82 -16.82 11.25
CA ALA A 309 8.39 -17.44 12.43
C ALA A 309 7.37 -18.38 13.10
N GLU A 310 7.85 -19.50 13.65
CA GLU A 310 7.09 -20.44 14.48
C GLU A 310 6.85 -19.85 15.89
#